data_271491381f9976faab76369f43686a03
#
_entry.id   271491381f9976faab76369f43686a03
#
_cell.length_a   1.000
_cell.length_b   1.000
_cell.length_c   1.000
_cell.angle_alpha   90.00
_cell.angle_beta   90.00
_cell.angle_gamma   90.00
#
_symmetry.space_group_name_H-M   'P 1'
#
loop_
_entity.id
_entity.type
_entity.pdbx_description
1 polymer ?
#
loop_
_entity_poly.entity_id
_entity_poly.type
_entity_poly.pdbx_seq_one_letter_code
_entity_poly.pdbx_strand_id
1 'polypeptide(L)'
;MRRLLAFAILALATACRSLPFPDPELHGEYGKALKKWTRQVALYSGLETRAFVRMVYLSPDFVDSQAKEISRMRAELPDKAAETAAKLHSDYRQPSFFAVVYIPDRTANDWNEPGSVWRLALNMGVGERGPDKIQRFEVPFNAELRALYPYLDEYSVGYLIKFPDPAAPVQANAPAAQPFTSTEAQLVCASALGKMVFRWRLDGGPEAPPTAEPGSEQKPVTTPKP
;
A
#
# COMPACT_ATOMS: atom_id res chain seq x y z
N MET A 1 1.77 26.66 42.46
CA MET A 1 0.58 26.18 41.71
C MET A 1 0.56 26.58 40.23
N ARG A 2 0.87 27.84 39.83
CA ARG A 2 0.88 28.28 38.41
C ARG A 2 1.89 27.52 37.51
N ARG A 3 3.04 27.09 38.03
CA ARG A 3 4.08 26.37 37.25
C ARG A 3 3.70 24.89 36.97
N LEU A 4 2.92 24.27 37.84
CA LEU A 4 2.41 22.91 37.65
C LEU A 4 1.30 22.84 36.59
N LEU A 5 0.48 23.88 36.48
CA LEU A 5 -0.55 23.98 35.43
C LEU A 5 0.07 24.13 34.02
N ALA A 6 1.17 24.89 33.91
CA ALA A 6 1.87 25.06 32.62
C ALA A 6 2.50 23.74 32.12
N PHE A 7 3.03 22.90 33.01
CA PHE A 7 3.55 21.59 32.65
C PHE A 7 2.44 20.58 32.24
N ALA A 8 1.27 20.65 32.87
CA ALA A 8 0.13 19.80 32.50
C ALA A 8 -0.42 20.15 31.11
N ILE A 9 -0.44 21.43 30.74
CA ILE A 9 -0.92 21.88 29.40
C ILE A 9 0.09 21.47 28.31
N LEU A 10 1.38 21.53 28.60
CA LEU A 10 2.44 21.13 27.64
C LEU A 10 2.42 19.59 27.40
N ALA A 11 2.09 18.79 28.41
CA ALA A 11 1.97 17.34 28.29
C ALA A 11 0.75 16.91 27.47
N LEU A 12 -0.35 17.70 27.46
CA LEU A 12 -1.52 17.41 26.62
C LEU A 12 -1.29 17.74 25.13
N ALA A 13 -0.41 18.69 24.82
CA ALA A 13 -0.12 19.06 23.43
C ALA A 13 0.68 17.99 22.66
N THR A 14 1.35 17.06 23.34
CA THR A 14 2.08 15.95 22.72
C THR A 14 1.21 14.72 22.46
N ALA A 15 -0.03 14.68 22.92
CA ALA A 15 -0.96 13.56 22.76
C ALA A 15 -1.73 13.53 21.42
N CYS A 16 -1.58 14.54 20.55
CA CYS A 16 -2.12 14.52 19.19
C CYS A 16 -1.20 13.77 18.21
N ARG A 17 -0.60 12.65 18.61
CA ARG A 17 -0.19 11.63 17.67
C ARG A 17 -1.45 10.98 17.14
N SER A 18 -1.64 11.03 15.82
CA SER A 18 -2.69 10.33 15.09
C SER A 18 -3.02 9.01 15.80
N LEU A 19 -4.25 8.91 16.33
CA LEU A 19 -4.72 7.63 16.87
C LEU A 19 -4.56 6.62 15.73
N PRO A 20 -3.75 5.58 15.89
CA PRO A 20 -3.70 4.53 14.89
C PRO A 20 -5.12 3.98 14.77
N PHE A 21 -5.64 3.90 13.55
CA PHE A 21 -6.87 3.14 13.33
C PHE A 21 -6.65 1.75 13.93
N PRO A 22 -7.59 1.24 14.72
CA PRO A 22 -7.42 -0.07 15.31
C PRO A 22 -7.20 -1.07 14.17
N ASP A 23 -6.02 -1.67 14.15
CA ASP A 23 -5.78 -2.79 13.26
C ASP A 23 -6.68 -3.93 13.72
N PRO A 24 -7.43 -4.58 12.81
CA PRO A 24 -8.17 -5.76 13.18
C PRO A 24 -7.23 -6.75 13.84
N GLU A 25 -7.65 -7.34 14.96
CA GLU A 25 -6.86 -8.31 15.70
C GLU A 25 -6.64 -9.57 14.85
N LEU A 26 -5.58 -9.54 14.07
CA LEU A 26 -5.11 -10.68 13.32
C LEU A 26 -4.15 -11.49 14.19
N HIS A 27 -4.56 -12.70 14.52
CA HIS A 27 -3.75 -13.61 15.31
C HIS A 27 -2.95 -14.58 14.41
N GLY A 28 -1.92 -15.21 15.00
CA GLY A 28 -1.13 -16.23 14.33
C GLY A 28 -0.06 -15.69 13.36
N GLU A 29 0.52 -16.60 12.60
CA GLU A 29 1.65 -16.30 11.70
C GLU A 29 1.25 -15.38 10.53
N TYR A 30 0.05 -15.60 9.97
CA TYR A 30 -0.47 -14.76 8.90
C TYR A 30 -0.66 -13.30 9.36
N GLY A 31 -1.24 -13.09 10.56
CA GLY A 31 -1.41 -11.75 11.11
C GLY A 31 -0.08 -11.02 11.33
N LYS A 32 0.95 -11.73 11.80
CA LYS A 32 2.30 -11.18 11.93
C LYS A 32 2.89 -10.80 10.58
N ALA A 33 2.75 -11.67 9.57
CA ALA A 33 3.23 -11.41 8.22
C ALA A 33 2.50 -10.22 7.58
N LEU A 34 1.16 -10.16 7.71
CA LEU A 34 0.37 -9.06 7.19
C LEU A 34 0.80 -7.73 7.83
N LYS A 35 0.99 -7.68 9.15
CA LYS A 35 1.48 -6.48 9.85
C LYS A 35 2.88 -6.08 9.40
N LYS A 36 3.79 -7.04 9.22
CA LYS A 36 5.17 -6.81 8.76
C LYS A 36 5.20 -6.14 7.39
N TRP A 37 4.35 -6.59 6.46
CA TRP A 37 4.37 -6.16 5.06
C TRP A 37 3.35 -5.09 4.69
N THR A 38 2.47 -4.69 5.61
CA THR A 38 1.51 -3.59 5.41
C THR A 38 2.14 -2.25 5.75
N ARG A 39 1.88 -1.25 4.89
CA ARG A 39 2.14 0.17 5.15
C ARG A 39 0.84 0.93 5.01
N GLN A 40 0.67 1.96 5.85
CA GLN A 40 -0.53 2.77 5.87
C GLN A 40 -0.16 4.24 5.74
N VAL A 41 -0.86 4.94 4.87
CA VAL A 41 -0.71 6.39 4.67
C VAL A 41 -2.08 7.02 4.65
N ALA A 42 -2.21 8.16 5.34
CA ALA A 42 -3.35 9.05 5.24
C ALA A 42 -2.88 10.37 4.62
N LEU A 43 -3.56 10.80 3.57
CA LEU A 43 -3.31 12.06 2.88
C LEU A 43 -4.40 13.05 3.28
N TYR A 44 -3.99 14.18 3.83
CA TYR A 44 -4.88 15.26 4.27
C TYR A 44 -4.57 16.56 3.52
N SER A 45 -5.59 17.40 3.35
CA SER A 45 -5.45 18.80 2.96
C SER A 45 -6.23 19.62 4.01
N GLY A 46 -5.51 20.32 4.87
CA GLY A 46 -6.10 20.92 6.08
C GLY A 46 -6.76 19.85 6.97
N LEU A 47 -8.06 19.96 7.19
CA LEU A 47 -8.86 19.00 7.98
C LEU A 47 -9.56 17.94 7.10
N GLU A 48 -9.43 18.05 5.78
CA GLU A 48 -10.09 17.14 4.85
C GLU A 48 -9.22 15.93 4.55
N THR A 49 -9.80 14.74 4.66
CA THR A 49 -9.15 13.50 4.21
C THR A 49 -9.23 13.43 2.68
N ARG A 50 -8.09 13.35 2.01
CA ARG A 50 -8.00 13.20 0.55
C ARG A 50 -7.86 11.75 0.13
N ALA A 51 -7.11 10.97 0.88
CA ALA A 51 -6.97 9.53 0.66
C ALA A 51 -6.58 8.82 1.94
N PHE A 52 -6.97 7.57 2.05
CA PHE A 52 -6.50 6.65 3.06
C PHE A 52 -6.12 5.34 2.37
N VAL A 53 -4.85 4.94 2.48
CA VAL A 53 -4.32 3.80 1.75
C VAL A 53 -3.58 2.86 2.68
N ARG A 54 -3.96 1.60 2.65
CA ARG A 54 -3.17 0.48 3.18
C ARG A 54 -2.60 -0.29 2.01
N MET A 55 -1.29 -0.48 2.01
CA MET A 55 -0.54 -1.14 0.96
C MET A 55 0.22 -2.32 1.52
N VAL A 56 -0.01 -3.51 0.99
CA VAL A 56 0.70 -4.73 1.36
C VAL A 56 1.65 -5.10 0.25
N TYR A 57 2.93 -5.24 0.54
CA TYR A 57 3.87 -5.85 -0.39
C TYR A 57 3.76 -7.37 -0.32
N LEU A 58 3.44 -8.00 -1.45
CA LEU A 58 3.33 -9.44 -1.59
C LEU A 58 4.73 -10.07 -1.77
N SER A 59 5.56 -9.91 -0.73
CA SER A 59 6.89 -10.51 -0.71
C SER A 59 6.83 -12.04 -0.72
N PRO A 60 7.88 -12.77 -1.11
CA PRO A 60 7.88 -14.23 -1.06
C PRO A 60 7.48 -14.78 0.31
N ASP A 61 8.04 -14.24 1.41
CA ASP A 61 7.68 -14.63 2.79
C ASP A 61 6.21 -14.38 3.11
N PHE A 62 5.64 -13.26 2.62
CA PHE A 62 4.22 -12.96 2.80
C PHE A 62 3.36 -13.94 2.02
N VAL A 63 3.72 -14.26 0.78
CA VAL A 63 3.02 -15.21 -0.09
C VAL A 63 2.99 -16.60 0.53
N ASP A 64 4.08 -17.05 1.16
CA ASP A 64 4.12 -18.30 1.93
C ASP A 64 3.09 -18.32 3.07
N SER A 65 3.05 -17.21 3.84
CA SER A 65 2.12 -17.07 4.95
C SER A 65 0.67 -17.01 4.47
N GLN A 66 0.42 -16.33 3.35
CA GLN A 66 -0.89 -16.24 2.71
C GLN A 66 -1.35 -17.58 2.17
N ALA A 67 -0.46 -18.34 1.51
CA ALA A 67 -0.77 -19.69 1.02
C ALA A 67 -1.21 -20.63 2.15
N LYS A 68 -0.46 -20.63 3.26
CA LYS A 68 -0.81 -21.42 4.46
C LYS A 68 -2.17 -21.02 5.02
N GLU A 69 -2.47 -19.73 5.09
CA GLU A 69 -3.75 -19.24 5.61
C GLU A 69 -4.92 -19.61 4.70
N ILE A 70 -4.77 -19.49 3.37
CA ILE A 70 -5.76 -19.92 2.39
C ILE A 70 -6.01 -21.42 2.54
N SER A 71 -4.96 -22.23 2.58
CA SER A 71 -5.08 -23.69 2.72
C SER A 71 -5.76 -24.08 4.04
N ARG A 72 -5.46 -23.36 5.13
CA ARG A 72 -6.13 -23.52 6.44
C ARG A 72 -7.62 -23.20 6.34
N MET A 73 -7.99 -22.06 5.73
CA MET A 73 -9.39 -21.65 5.58
C MET A 73 -10.20 -22.62 4.71
N ARG A 74 -9.58 -23.19 3.70
CA ARG A 74 -10.20 -24.16 2.78
C ARG A 74 -10.12 -25.60 3.27
N ALA A 75 -9.47 -25.86 4.41
CA ALA A 75 -9.17 -27.21 4.91
C ALA A 75 -8.53 -28.11 3.85
N GLU A 76 -7.56 -27.55 3.09
CA GLU A 76 -6.91 -28.27 2.00
C GLU A 76 -6.00 -29.40 2.52
N LEU A 77 -5.98 -30.51 1.81
CA LEU A 77 -5.02 -31.61 2.04
C LEU A 77 -3.60 -31.17 1.63
N PRO A 78 -2.53 -31.83 2.14
CA PRO A 78 -1.14 -31.41 1.90
C PRO A 78 -0.79 -31.22 0.43
N ASP A 79 -1.20 -32.11 -0.44
CA ASP A 79 -0.91 -32.02 -1.88
C ASP A 79 -1.58 -30.79 -2.50
N LYS A 80 -2.85 -30.52 -2.11
CA LYS A 80 -3.57 -29.34 -2.59
C LYS A 80 -3.02 -28.05 -2.03
N ALA A 81 -2.59 -28.05 -0.78
CA ALA A 81 -1.90 -26.92 -0.16
C ALA A 81 -0.59 -26.59 -0.89
N ALA A 82 0.16 -27.62 -1.31
CA ALA A 82 1.38 -27.43 -2.11
C ALA A 82 1.07 -26.82 -3.50
N GLU A 83 0.00 -27.28 -4.16
CA GLU A 83 -0.46 -26.68 -5.42
C GLU A 83 -0.87 -25.20 -5.24
N THR A 84 -1.61 -24.89 -4.16
CA THR A 84 -2.04 -23.53 -3.82
C THR A 84 -0.82 -22.63 -3.61
N ALA A 85 0.19 -23.09 -2.87
CA ALA A 85 1.43 -22.34 -2.66
C ALA A 85 2.17 -22.11 -3.98
N ALA A 86 2.38 -23.15 -4.78
CA ALA A 86 3.06 -23.05 -6.07
C ALA A 86 2.34 -22.07 -7.03
N LYS A 87 1.00 -22.10 -7.05
CA LYS A 87 0.19 -21.18 -7.83
C LYS A 87 0.40 -19.72 -7.39
N LEU A 88 0.33 -19.44 -6.09
CA LEU A 88 0.51 -18.08 -5.57
C LEU A 88 1.91 -17.55 -5.85
N HIS A 89 2.96 -18.38 -5.68
CA HIS A 89 4.32 -17.99 -6.06
C HIS A 89 4.45 -17.68 -7.55
N SER A 90 3.80 -18.46 -8.42
CA SER A 90 3.76 -18.18 -9.85
C SER A 90 3.02 -16.88 -10.15
N ASP A 91 1.87 -16.66 -9.51
CA ASP A 91 1.03 -15.46 -9.71
C ASP A 91 1.73 -14.18 -9.23
N TYR A 92 2.57 -14.26 -8.19
CA TYR A 92 3.27 -13.13 -7.57
C TYR A 92 4.80 -13.17 -7.76
N ARG A 93 5.27 -13.81 -8.83
CA ARG A 93 6.71 -13.85 -9.15
C ARG A 93 7.28 -12.46 -9.39
N GLN A 94 6.51 -11.58 -9.98
CA GLN A 94 6.84 -10.16 -10.16
C GLN A 94 6.50 -9.35 -8.90
N PRO A 95 7.17 -8.21 -8.65
CA PRO A 95 6.80 -7.32 -7.56
C PRO A 95 5.31 -6.98 -7.61
N SER A 96 4.59 -7.41 -6.59
CA SER A 96 3.14 -7.27 -6.52
C SER A 96 2.71 -6.65 -5.20
N PHE A 97 1.68 -5.83 -5.24
CA PHE A 97 1.14 -5.15 -4.07
C PHE A 97 -0.38 -5.30 -4.03
N PHE A 98 -0.92 -5.47 -2.83
CA PHE A 98 -2.35 -5.36 -2.62
C PHE A 98 -2.65 -4.07 -1.86
N ALA A 99 -3.44 -3.19 -2.48
CA ALA A 99 -3.82 -1.92 -1.90
C ALA A 99 -5.29 -1.93 -1.51
N VAL A 100 -5.60 -1.39 -0.33
CA VAL A 100 -6.95 -1.03 0.09
C VAL A 100 -7.01 0.49 0.16
N VAL A 101 -7.82 1.08 -0.69
CA VAL A 101 -7.84 2.51 -0.98
C VAL A 101 -9.21 3.09 -0.69
N TYR A 102 -9.25 4.07 0.20
CA TYR A 102 -10.39 4.95 0.41
C TYR A 102 -10.05 6.35 -0.09
N ILE A 103 -10.83 6.85 -1.02
CA ILE A 103 -10.79 8.23 -1.51
C ILE A 103 -12.24 8.73 -1.48
N PRO A 104 -12.56 9.83 -0.75
CA PRO A 104 -13.92 10.35 -0.64
C PRO A 104 -14.55 10.68 -1.99
N ASP A 105 -13.77 11.28 -2.89
CA ASP A 105 -14.15 11.43 -4.30
C ASP A 105 -13.94 10.11 -5.05
N ARG A 106 -15.02 9.38 -5.24
CA ARG A 106 -14.98 8.08 -5.92
C ARG A 106 -14.49 8.16 -7.36
N THR A 107 -14.63 9.32 -8.02
CA THR A 107 -14.13 9.51 -9.40
C THR A 107 -12.61 9.57 -9.45
N ALA A 108 -11.96 9.98 -8.36
CA ALA A 108 -10.52 9.96 -8.21
C ALA A 108 -9.96 8.63 -7.68
N ASN A 109 -10.83 7.65 -7.36
CA ASN A 109 -10.42 6.28 -6.98
C ASN A 109 -10.43 5.37 -8.21
N ASP A 110 -9.53 5.67 -9.15
CA ASP A 110 -9.51 5.20 -10.53
C ASP A 110 -8.16 4.59 -10.95
N TRP A 111 -7.40 4.03 -10.00
CA TRP A 111 -6.00 3.58 -10.21
C TRP A 111 -5.82 2.61 -11.38
N ASN A 112 -6.85 1.87 -11.76
CA ASN A 112 -6.85 0.92 -12.88
C ASN A 112 -7.15 1.55 -14.25
N GLU A 113 -7.60 2.81 -14.27
CA GLU A 113 -8.00 3.45 -15.52
C GLU A 113 -6.80 4.05 -16.26
N PRO A 114 -6.79 3.99 -17.61
CA PRO A 114 -5.70 4.58 -18.40
C PRO A 114 -5.54 6.09 -18.20
N GLY A 115 -6.63 6.78 -17.87
CA GLY A 115 -6.67 8.22 -17.63
C GLY A 115 -6.65 8.58 -16.14
N SER A 116 -6.22 7.66 -15.26
CA SER A 116 -6.18 7.88 -13.82
C SER A 116 -5.47 9.18 -13.46
N VAL A 117 -6.03 9.89 -12.48
CA VAL A 117 -5.38 11.07 -11.89
C VAL A 117 -4.13 10.69 -11.07
N TRP A 118 -3.92 9.39 -10.78
CA TRP A 118 -2.82 8.87 -10.01
C TRP A 118 -1.74 8.27 -10.90
N ARG A 119 -0.50 8.66 -10.65
CA ARG A 119 0.68 7.99 -11.18
C ARG A 119 1.26 7.10 -10.09
N LEU A 120 1.40 5.81 -10.38
CA LEU A 120 2.09 4.86 -9.51
C LEU A 120 3.47 4.57 -10.09
N ALA A 121 4.49 4.60 -9.24
CA ALA A 121 5.86 4.32 -9.63
C ALA A 121 6.59 3.52 -8.55
N LEU A 122 7.14 2.38 -8.93
CA LEU A 122 7.96 1.53 -8.06
C LEU A 122 9.44 1.74 -8.37
N ASN A 123 10.23 1.99 -7.34
CA ASN A 123 11.69 1.99 -7.41
C ASN A 123 12.24 0.91 -6.47
N MET A 124 13.02 0.01 -7.04
CA MET A 124 13.72 -1.06 -6.34
C MET A 124 15.23 -1.00 -6.66
N GLY A 125 15.81 0.20 -6.82
CA GLY A 125 17.23 0.41 -7.07
C GLY A 125 17.65 0.42 -8.54
N VAL A 126 16.73 0.16 -9.47
CA VAL A 126 16.98 0.14 -10.93
C VAL A 126 16.18 1.23 -11.68
N GLY A 127 15.80 2.29 -10.97
CA GLY A 127 14.97 3.37 -11.50
C GLY A 127 13.48 3.14 -11.28
N GLU A 128 12.69 4.16 -11.60
CA GLU A 128 11.23 4.12 -11.47
C GLU A 128 10.58 3.32 -12.60
N ARG A 129 9.63 2.46 -12.24
CA ARG A 129 8.81 1.69 -13.18
C ARG A 129 7.33 1.86 -12.87
N GLY A 130 6.53 2.07 -13.90
CA GLY A 130 5.06 2.02 -13.80
C GLY A 130 4.56 0.58 -13.64
N PRO A 131 3.30 0.38 -13.20
CA PRO A 131 2.70 -0.94 -13.11
C PRO A 131 2.41 -1.52 -14.50
N ASP A 132 2.60 -2.84 -14.65
CA ASP A 132 2.19 -3.59 -15.84
C ASP A 132 0.69 -3.85 -15.85
N LYS A 133 0.14 -4.07 -14.64
CA LYS A 133 -1.27 -4.42 -14.48
C LYS A 133 -1.80 -3.92 -13.14
N ILE A 134 -2.99 -3.33 -13.18
CA ILE A 134 -3.78 -3.02 -11.99
C ILE A 134 -5.13 -3.69 -12.14
N GLN A 135 -5.46 -4.57 -11.20
CA GLN A 135 -6.77 -5.22 -11.12
C GLN A 135 -7.55 -4.63 -9.95
N ARG A 136 -8.76 -4.15 -10.24
CA ARG A 136 -9.68 -3.55 -9.27
C ARG A 136 -10.61 -4.59 -8.68
N PHE A 137 -10.91 -4.45 -7.39
CA PHE A 137 -11.89 -5.23 -6.65
C PHE A 137 -12.85 -4.28 -5.93
N GLU A 138 -14.13 -4.51 -6.12
CA GLU A 138 -15.20 -3.72 -5.50
C GLU A 138 -16.14 -4.60 -4.68
N VAL A 139 -16.99 -3.97 -3.91
CA VAL A 139 -18.07 -4.65 -3.18
C VAL A 139 -19.08 -5.31 -4.13
N PRO A 140 -19.60 -6.47 -3.79
CA PRO A 140 -19.32 -7.23 -2.59
C PRO A 140 -18.00 -8.01 -2.69
N PHE A 141 -17.10 -7.80 -1.72
CA PHE A 141 -15.89 -8.62 -1.63
C PHE A 141 -16.26 -10.05 -1.21
N ASN A 142 -15.56 -11.03 -1.75
CA ASN A 142 -15.75 -12.42 -1.32
C ASN A 142 -15.23 -12.63 0.12
N ALA A 143 -15.72 -13.69 0.77
CA ALA A 143 -15.39 -13.96 2.17
C ALA A 143 -13.90 -14.24 2.40
N GLU A 144 -13.23 -14.88 1.45
CA GLU A 144 -11.79 -15.17 1.53
C GLU A 144 -10.97 -13.89 1.47
N LEU A 145 -11.29 -12.98 0.56
CA LEU A 145 -10.58 -11.69 0.44
C LEU A 145 -10.76 -10.85 1.71
N ARG A 146 -11.95 -10.85 2.32
CA ARG A 146 -12.20 -10.18 3.59
C ARG A 146 -11.45 -10.82 4.76
N ALA A 147 -11.32 -12.13 4.77
CA ALA A 147 -10.56 -12.84 5.79
C ALA A 147 -9.06 -12.57 5.68
N LEU A 148 -8.53 -12.46 4.46
CA LEU A 148 -7.13 -12.12 4.20
C LEU A 148 -6.83 -10.64 4.47
N TYR A 149 -7.75 -9.75 4.13
CA TYR A 149 -7.59 -8.31 4.29
C TYR A 149 -8.77 -7.72 5.07
N PRO A 150 -8.80 -7.87 6.40
CA PRO A 150 -9.96 -7.56 7.23
C PRO A 150 -10.27 -6.05 7.34
N TYR A 151 -9.40 -5.21 6.80
CA TYR A 151 -9.62 -3.77 6.64
C TYR A 151 -10.31 -3.39 5.31
N LEU A 152 -10.70 -4.38 4.48
CA LEU A 152 -11.61 -4.17 3.36
C LEU A 152 -13.02 -3.94 3.88
N ASP A 153 -13.54 -2.75 3.64
CA ASP A 153 -14.89 -2.32 4.00
C ASP A 153 -15.69 -1.88 2.77
N GLU A 154 -16.94 -1.49 2.99
CA GLU A 154 -17.86 -1.07 1.92
C GLU A 154 -17.50 0.29 1.28
N TYR A 155 -16.59 1.04 1.89
CA TYR A 155 -16.15 2.36 1.42
C TYR A 155 -14.84 2.31 0.65
N SER A 156 -14.12 1.20 0.76
CA SER A 156 -12.81 1.01 0.15
C SER A 156 -12.88 0.26 -1.17
N VAL A 157 -11.84 0.44 -1.99
CA VAL A 157 -11.59 -0.31 -3.21
C VAL A 157 -10.30 -1.09 -3.03
N GLY A 158 -10.31 -2.37 -3.40
CA GLY A 158 -9.11 -3.19 -3.44
C GLY A 158 -8.42 -3.09 -4.80
N TYR A 159 -7.09 -3.03 -4.80
CA TYR A 159 -6.28 -3.09 -6.03
C TYR A 159 -5.16 -4.11 -5.89
N LEU A 160 -5.05 -5.02 -6.84
CA LEU A 160 -3.85 -5.83 -7.03
C LEU A 160 -3.01 -5.17 -8.12
N ILE A 161 -1.82 -4.71 -7.74
CA ILE A 161 -0.92 -3.94 -8.58
C ILE A 161 0.31 -4.80 -8.85
N LYS A 162 0.62 -5.06 -10.12
CA LYS A 162 1.81 -5.81 -10.54
C LYS A 162 2.75 -4.91 -11.30
N PHE A 163 4.03 -4.99 -10.97
CA PHE A 163 5.08 -4.24 -11.64
C PHE A 163 5.99 -5.18 -12.43
N PRO A 164 6.68 -4.67 -13.47
CA PRO A 164 7.64 -5.47 -14.21
C PRO A 164 8.77 -5.95 -13.30
N ASP A 165 9.35 -7.10 -13.65
CA ASP A 165 10.52 -7.62 -12.97
C ASP A 165 11.64 -6.56 -12.98
N PRO A 166 12.20 -6.17 -11.82
CA PRO A 166 13.28 -5.21 -11.75
C PRO A 166 14.52 -5.65 -12.55
N ALA A 167 14.72 -6.94 -12.75
CA ALA A 167 15.80 -7.48 -13.59
C ALA A 167 15.49 -7.41 -15.09
N ALA A 168 14.24 -7.13 -15.50
CA ALA A 168 13.91 -6.98 -16.92
C ALA A 168 14.49 -5.68 -17.50
N PRO A 169 15.02 -5.68 -18.73
CA PRO A 169 15.55 -4.49 -19.37
C PRO A 169 14.44 -3.44 -19.56
N VAL A 170 14.75 -2.17 -19.29
CA VAL A 170 13.81 -1.03 -19.43
C VAL A 170 13.44 -0.78 -20.89
N GLN A 171 14.33 -1.15 -21.82
CA GLN A 171 14.14 -1.06 -23.28
C GLN A 171 14.65 -2.35 -23.91
N ALA A 172 14.06 -2.73 -25.06
CA ALA A 172 14.42 -3.95 -25.78
C ALA A 172 15.91 -4.06 -26.17
N ASN A 173 16.63 -2.93 -26.24
CA ASN A 173 18.05 -2.82 -26.59
C ASN A 173 18.94 -2.38 -25.42
N ALA A 174 18.41 -2.32 -24.19
CA ALA A 174 19.22 -1.99 -23.03
C ALA A 174 20.16 -3.18 -22.68
N PRO A 175 21.40 -2.92 -22.24
CA PRO A 175 22.26 -3.98 -21.73
C PRO A 175 21.53 -4.73 -20.61
N ALA A 176 21.81 -6.04 -20.51
CA ALA A 176 21.21 -6.89 -19.48
C ALA A 176 21.28 -6.21 -18.11
N ALA A 177 20.15 -6.12 -17.42
CA ALA A 177 20.09 -5.47 -16.13
C ALA A 177 21.05 -6.17 -15.17
N GLN A 178 21.81 -5.38 -14.42
CA GLN A 178 22.68 -5.92 -13.37
C GLN A 178 21.84 -6.68 -12.34
N PRO A 179 22.41 -7.68 -11.65
CA PRO A 179 21.67 -8.44 -10.67
C PRO A 179 21.07 -7.48 -9.64
N PHE A 180 19.78 -7.66 -9.40
CA PHE A 180 19.01 -6.86 -8.46
C PHE A 180 19.57 -6.99 -7.04
N THR A 181 20.10 -5.92 -6.49
CA THR A 181 20.72 -5.88 -5.16
C THR A 181 20.06 -4.88 -4.23
N SER A 182 18.91 -4.31 -4.59
CA SER A 182 18.26 -3.33 -3.73
C SER A 182 17.78 -3.96 -2.42
N THR A 183 18.11 -3.32 -1.33
CA THR A 183 17.62 -3.67 0.01
C THR A 183 16.32 -2.96 0.36
N GLU A 184 15.81 -2.12 -0.54
CA GLU A 184 14.62 -1.31 -0.32
C GLU A 184 13.69 -1.32 -1.56
N ALA A 185 12.38 -1.41 -1.31
CA ALA A 185 11.33 -1.15 -2.29
C ALA A 185 10.62 0.15 -1.92
N GLN A 186 10.51 1.09 -2.85
CA GLN A 186 9.80 2.34 -2.68
C GLN A 186 8.70 2.46 -3.71
N LEU A 187 7.43 2.51 -3.25
CA LEU A 187 6.27 2.76 -4.10
C LEU A 187 5.76 4.18 -3.87
N VAL A 188 5.66 4.95 -4.93
CA VAL A 188 5.14 6.32 -4.94
C VAL A 188 3.79 6.32 -5.63
N CYS A 189 2.78 6.92 -4.98
CA CYS A 189 1.48 7.23 -5.58
C CYS A 189 1.35 8.76 -5.57
N ALA A 190 1.32 9.38 -6.74
CA ALA A 190 1.31 10.83 -6.90
C ALA A 190 0.16 11.30 -7.78
N SER A 191 -0.48 12.40 -7.40
CA SER A 191 -1.56 13.07 -8.14
C SER A 191 -1.61 14.55 -7.79
N ALA A 192 -2.55 15.28 -8.39
CA ALA A 192 -2.87 16.65 -7.97
C ALA A 192 -3.42 16.71 -6.54
N LEU A 193 -3.97 15.62 -6.01
CA LEU A 193 -4.45 15.53 -4.63
C LEU A 193 -3.32 15.45 -3.62
N GLY A 194 -2.13 14.99 -4.04
CA GLY A 194 -0.94 14.88 -3.22
C GLY A 194 -0.07 13.67 -3.59
N LYS A 195 0.88 13.38 -2.72
CA LYS A 195 1.86 12.31 -2.91
C LYS A 195 1.94 11.44 -1.67
N MET A 196 1.93 10.14 -1.87
CA MET A 196 2.11 9.13 -0.84
C MET A 196 3.32 8.27 -1.19
N VAL A 197 4.17 7.99 -0.21
CA VAL A 197 5.39 7.18 -0.39
C VAL A 197 5.38 6.05 0.62
N PHE A 198 5.44 4.84 0.10
CA PHE A 198 5.52 3.59 0.87
C PHE A 198 6.92 3.00 0.72
N ARG A 199 7.51 2.53 1.82
CA ARG A 199 8.85 1.95 1.81
C ARG A 199 8.85 0.61 2.53
N TRP A 200 9.59 -0.35 2.00
CA TRP A 200 9.84 -1.65 2.63
C TRP A 200 11.32 -1.95 2.58
N ARG A 201 11.85 -2.39 3.71
CA ARG A 201 13.19 -2.95 3.80
C ARG A 201 13.12 -4.44 3.46
N LEU A 202 13.89 -4.87 2.47
CA LEU A 202 13.90 -6.24 1.98
C LEU A 202 14.94 -7.11 2.71
N ASP A 203 15.89 -6.46 3.39
CA ASP A 203 16.97 -7.08 4.18
C ASP A 203 16.63 -7.23 5.68
N GLY A 204 15.41 -6.86 6.11
CA GLY A 204 14.97 -6.91 7.51
C GLY A 204 15.55 -5.81 8.41
N GLY A 205 16.26 -4.82 7.84
CA GLY A 205 16.76 -3.66 8.59
C GLY A 205 15.63 -2.73 9.08
N PRO A 206 15.97 -1.70 9.89
CA PRO A 206 15.00 -0.71 10.34
C PRO A 206 14.40 0.05 9.17
N GLU A 207 13.11 0.34 9.25
CA GLU A 207 12.32 0.89 8.17
C GLU A 207 11.98 2.37 8.41
N ALA A 208 12.08 3.19 7.34
CA ALA A 208 11.58 4.55 7.38
C ALA A 208 10.04 4.54 7.31
N PRO A 209 9.36 5.38 8.11
CA PRO A 209 7.90 5.45 8.07
C PRO A 209 7.42 5.90 6.68
N PRO A 210 6.23 5.45 6.24
CA PRO A 210 5.60 5.96 5.04
C PRO A 210 5.27 7.44 5.21
N THR A 211 5.26 8.20 4.11
CA THR A 211 5.03 9.65 4.13
C THR A 211 3.92 10.06 3.17
N ALA A 212 3.22 11.14 3.51
CA ALA A 212 2.24 11.81 2.65
C ALA A 212 2.56 13.30 2.55
N GLU A 213 2.43 13.85 1.35
CA GLU A 213 2.55 15.26 1.07
C GLU A 213 1.26 15.72 0.35
N PRO A 214 0.52 16.72 0.88
CA PRO A 214 -0.66 17.24 0.20
C PRO A 214 -0.25 17.88 -1.13
N GLY A 215 -1.16 17.83 -2.12
CA GLY A 215 -1.00 18.55 -3.38
C GLY A 215 -1.02 20.07 -3.15
N SER A 216 -0.40 20.82 -4.04
CA SER A 216 -0.50 22.28 -4.02
C SER A 216 -1.95 22.69 -4.23
N GLU A 217 -2.55 23.38 -3.25
CA GLU A 217 -3.83 24.06 -3.46
C GLU A 217 -3.66 25.05 -4.62
N GLN A 218 -4.38 24.82 -5.71
CA GLN A 218 -4.58 25.87 -6.69
C GLN A 218 -5.38 26.98 -5.99
N LYS A 219 -4.69 28.11 -5.66
CA LYS A 219 -5.40 29.32 -5.26
C LYS A 219 -6.52 29.60 -6.27
N PRO A 220 -7.74 29.85 -5.80
CA PRO A 220 -8.82 30.21 -6.73
C PRO A 220 -8.35 31.38 -7.58
N VAL A 221 -8.38 31.21 -8.89
CA VAL A 221 -8.12 32.29 -9.85
C VAL A 221 -9.15 33.37 -9.59
N THR A 222 -8.71 34.44 -8.95
CA THR A 222 -9.51 35.67 -8.80
C THR A 222 -9.73 36.23 -10.20
N THR A 223 -10.89 35.95 -10.76
CA THR A 223 -11.35 36.60 -11.99
C THR A 223 -11.40 38.10 -11.73
N PRO A 224 -10.71 38.94 -12.49
CA PRO A 224 -10.82 40.36 -12.33
C PRO A 224 -12.27 40.76 -12.65
N LYS A 225 -12.91 41.46 -11.72
CA LYS A 225 -14.23 42.00 -11.85
C LYS A 225 -14.20 43.11 -12.92
N PRO A 226 -15.14 43.15 -13.88
CA PRO A 226 -15.22 44.15 -14.95
C PRO A 226 -15.37 45.57 -14.42
#